data_90e08cd0e6140082828b014dcc5ab88a
#
_entry.id   90e08cd0e6140082828b014dcc5ab88a
#
_cell.length_a   1.000
_cell.length_b   1.000
_cell.length_c   1.000
_cell.angle_alpha   90.00
_cell.angle_beta   90.00
_cell.angle_gamma   90.00
#
_symmetry.space_group_name_H-M   'P 1'
#
loop_
_entity.id
_entity.type
_entity.pdbx_description
1 polymer ?
#
loop_
_entity_poly.entity_id
_entity_poly.type
_entity_poly.pdbx_seq_one_letter_code
_entity_poly.pdbx_strand_id
1 'polypeptide(L)'
;EHRRQLENLKRDKTPVVINGYGGPGAGKSTACMEITAALKKAGYGAEYVQEYAKELVYDKNIEMLDGSAKNQFEILKEQTRRVDRLYDQVDFIVTDSPILLNEIYNKELTPEYRDIVGKIQKSYSNFSFFIERDVSNFEEEGRIHNLAESIQKDQEIRDMLLDNGIKYKTYNHKNINEIVNDAINYYESYNLMNDRKSE
;
A
#
# COMPACT_ATOMS: atom_id res chain seq x y z
N GLU A 1 14.39 -27.86 16.92
CA GLU A 1 13.55 -28.67 16.01
C GLU A 1 12.16 -28.05 15.84
N HIS A 2 11.48 -27.67 16.92
CA HIS A 2 10.14 -27.04 16.91
C HIS A 2 10.14 -25.66 16.21
N ARG A 3 11.19 -24.87 16.37
CA ARG A 3 11.40 -23.57 15.72
C ARG A 3 11.60 -23.72 14.21
N ARG A 4 12.34 -24.76 13.77
CA ARG A 4 12.52 -25.12 12.35
C ARG A 4 11.24 -25.62 11.69
N GLN A 5 10.39 -26.34 12.43
CA GLN A 5 9.09 -26.81 11.94
C GLN A 5 8.11 -25.62 11.77
N LEU A 6 8.11 -24.63 12.69
CA LEU A 6 7.31 -23.41 12.58
C LEU A 6 7.83 -22.49 11.45
N GLU A 7 9.15 -22.45 11.21
CA GLU A 7 9.74 -21.72 10.08
C GLU A 7 9.41 -22.38 8.74
N ASN A 8 9.34 -23.71 8.68
CA ASN A 8 8.96 -24.45 7.47
C ASN A 8 7.46 -24.31 7.17
N LEU A 9 6.58 -24.26 8.19
CA LEU A 9 5.15 -24.05 8.01
C LEU A 9 4.77 -22.64 7.54
N LYS A 10 5.63 -21.64 7.77
CA LYS A 10 5.43 -20.27 7.28
C LYS A 10 5.86 -20.04 5.82
N ARG A 11 6.66 -20.95 5.24
CA ARG A 11 7.23 -20.78 3.90
C ARG A 11 6.30 -21.18 2.75
N ASP A 12 5.18 -21.83 3.02
CA ASP A 12 4.28 -22.37 1.99
C ASP A 12 3.18 -21.38 1.57
N LYS A 13 2.97 -20.27 2.31
CA LYS A 13 1.94 -19.29 1.99
C LYS A 13 2.53 -18.00 1.42
N THR A 14 2.00 -17.58 0.28
CA THR A 14 2.37 -16.30 -0.34
C THR A 14 1.76 -15.15 0.45
N PRO A 15 2.55 -14.18 0.93
CA PRO A 15 2.03 -13.00 1.61
C PRO A 15 1.22 -12.10 0.68
N VAL A 16 0.35 -11.29 1.25
CA VAL A 16 -0.45 -10.30 0.53
C VAL A 16 -0.02 -8.90 0.93
N VAL A 17 0.24 -8.06 -0.06
CA VAL A 17 0.45 -6.62 0.13
C VAL A 17 -0.92 -5.93 0.05
N ILE A 18 -1.35 -5.35 1.16
CA ILE A 18 -2.57 -4.55 1.26
C ILE A 18 -2.23 -3.10 0.95
N ASN A 19 -2.70 -2.63 -0.18
CA ASN A 19 -2.41 -1.30 -0.72
C ASN A 19 -3.55 -0.33 -0.44
N GLY A 20 -3.33 0.65 0.44
CA GLY A 20 -4.29 1.71 0.74
C GLY A 20 -4.10 2.93 -0.15
N TYR A 21 -5.07 3.21 -1.01
CA TYR A 21 -5.11 4.37 -1.89
C TYR A 21 -6.06 5.45 -1.37
N GLY A 22 -5.82 6.66 -1.78
CA GLY A 22 -6.57 7.87 -1.46
C GLY A 22 -5.64 9.07 -1.42
N GLY A 23 -6.15 10.25 -1.66
CA GLY A 23 -5.37 11.49 -1.65
C GLY A 23 -4.94 11.94 -0.25
N PRO A 24 -4.22 13.06 -0.16
CA PRO A 24 -3.78 13.63 1.11
C PRO A 24 -4.97 13.86 2.05
N GLY A 25 -4.82 13.47 3.32
CA GLY A 25 -5.85 13.67 4.34
C GLY A 25 -7.10 12.79 4.23
N ALA A 26 -7.11 11.76 3.38
CA ALA A 26 -8.24 10.82 3.29
C ALA A 26 -8.31 9.81 4.45
N GLY A 27 -7.29 9.75 5.33
CA GLY A 27 -7.25 8.81 6.45
C GLY A 27 -6.54 7.49 6.16
N LYS A 28 -5.75 7.40 5.08
CA LYS A 28 -5.02 6.17 4.70
C LYS A 28 -4.16 5.60 5.81
N SER A 29 -3.31 6.43 6.43
CA SER A 29 -2.37 5.96 7.45
C SER A 29 -3.10 5.39 8.67
N THR A 30 -4.16 6.07 9.12
CA THR A 30 -5.01 5.59 10.22
C THR A 30 -5.67 4.27 9.85
N ALA A 31 -6.29 4.18 8.67
CA ALA A 31 -6.91 2.95 8.19
C ALA A 31 -5.90 1.80 8.10
N CYS A 32 -4.71 2.02 7.54
CA CYS A 32 -3.66 1.00 7.44
C CYS A 32 -3.17 0.52 8.81
N MET A 33 -3.02 1.41 9.79
CA MET A 33 -2.65 1.03 11.16
C MET A 33 -3.76 0.21 11.83
N GLU A 34 -5.02 0.60 11.68
CA GLU A 34 -6.17 -0.15 12.21
C GLU A 34 -6.29 -1.54 11.57
N ILE A 35 -6.14 -1.64 10.25
CA ILE A 35 -6.12 -2.91 9.51
C ILE A 35 -5.00 -3.80 10.04
N THR A 36 -3.79 -3.28 10.21
CA THR A 36 -2.65 -4.03 10.71
C THR A 36 -2.93 -4.58 12.12
N ALA A 37 -3.44 -3.73 13.01
CA ALA A 37 -3.80 -4.15 14.37
C ALA A 37 -4.90 -5.22 14.38
N ALA A 38 -5.91 -5.08 13.51
CA ALA A 38 -7.01 -6.05 13.43
C ALA A 38 -6.53 -7.41 12.91
N LEU A 39 -5.66 -7.43 11.89
CA LEU A 39 -5.06 -8.66 11.36
C LEU A 39 -4.22 -9.38 12.43
N LYS A 40 -3.41 -8.65 13.20
CA LYS A 40 -2.64 -9.21 14.32
C LYS A 40 -3.55 -9.81 15.39
N LYS A 41 -4.65 -9.14 15.75
CA LYS A 41 -5.64 -9.65 16.70
C LYS A 41 -6.35 -10.91 16.18
N ALA A 42 -6.52 -11.03 14.87
CA ALA A 42 -7.08 -12.22 14.23
C ALA A 42 -6.07 -13.38 14.12
N GLY A 43 -4.83 -13.20 14.57
CA GLY A 43 -3.79 -14.24 14.62
C GLY A 43 -2.88 -14.30 13.41
N TYR A 44 -2.96 -13.35 12.49
CA TYR A 44 -2.06 -13.27 11.32
C TYR A 44 -0.78 -12.49 11.64
N GLY A 45 0.33 -12.87 11.01
CA GLY A 45 1.51 -12.01 10.92
C GLY A 45 1.21 -10.83 10.01
N ALA A 46 1.28 -9.61 10.54
CA ALA A 46 1.02 -8.40 9.77
C ALA A 46 1.96 -7.27 10.18
N GLU A 47 2.47 -6.51 9.21
CA GLU A 47 3.31 -5.35 9.46
C GLU A 47 2.88 -4.15 8.61
N TYR A 48 2.93 -2.97 9.23
CA TYR A 48 2.65 -1.71 8.56
C TYR A 48 3.94 -1.11 7.98
N VAL A 49 3.90 -0.77 6.70
CA VAL A 49 4.98 -0.07 5.99
C VAL A 49 4.54 1.36 5.73
N GLN A 50 5.12 2.28 6.50
CA GLN A 50 4.83 3.70 6.41
C GLN A 50 5.41 4.31 5.13
N GLU A 51 4.77 5.38 4.65
CA GLU A 51 5.25 6.22 3.56
C GLU A 51 6.64 6.81 3.87
N TYR A 52 7.62 6.49 3.01
CA TYR A 52 8.99 7.00 3.18
C TYR A 52 9.08 8.52 2.97
N ALA A 53 8.30 9.07 2.04
CA ALA A 53 8.25 10.51 1.82
C ALA A 53 7.90 11.30 3.09
N LYS A 54 7.06 10.74 3.96
CA LYS A 54 6.71 11.34 5.24
C LYS A 54 7.89 11.40 6.22
N GLU A 55 8.74 10.38 6.22
CA GLU A 55 9.97 10.39 7.02
C GLU A 55 10.95 11.45 6.52
N LEU A 56 11.08 11.61 5.19
CA LEU A 56 11.90 12.68 4.60
C LEU A 56 11.46 14.08 5.06
N VAL A 57 10.14 14.29 5.22
CA VAL A 57 9.63 15.57 5.79
C VAL A 57 10.06 15.74 7.25
N TYR A 58 9.95 14.69 8.07
CA TYR A 58 10.36 14.74 9.48
C TYR A 58 11.87 14.96 9.62
N ASP A 59 12.67 14.37 8.73
CA ASP A 59 14.13 14.51 8.69
C ASP A 59 14.56 15.86 8.06
N LYS A 60 13.60 16.72 7.67
CA LYS A 60 13.84 17.98 6.98
C LYS A 60 14.59 17.84 5.64
N ASN A 61 14.50 16.67 5.03
CA ASN A 61 15.12 16.34 3.75
C ASN A 61 14.09 16.49 2.61
N ILE A 62 13.43 17.66 2.57
CA ILE A 62 12.38 17.97 1.59
C ILE A 62 12.90 18.08 0.15
N GLU A 63 14.21 18.28 -0.02
CA GLU A 63 14.86 18.34 -1.34
C GLU A 63 14.65 17.04 -2.14
N MET A 64 14.54 15.92 -1.44
CA MET A 64 14.23 14.62 -2.05
C MET A 64 12.79 14.54 -2.62
N LEU A 65 11.91 15.46 -2.25
CA LEU A 65 10.50 15.48 -2.66
C LEU A 65 10.23 16.47 -3.82
N ASP A 66 11.24 16.80 -4.60
CA ASP A 66 11.13 17.73 -5.74
C ASP A 66 10.35 17.17 -6.95
N GLY A 67 10.15 15.86 -6.96
CA GLY A 67 9.45 15.13 -8.04
C GLY A 67 10.33 14.81 -9.24
N SER A 68 11.67 15.07 -9.16
CA SER A 68 12.60 14.68 -10.21
C SER A 68 12.69 13.17 -10.37
N ALA A 69 12.96 12.68 -11.59
CA ALA A 69 13.09 11.27 -11.88
C ALA A 69 14.12 10.57 -10.98
N LYS A 70 15.26 11.23 -10.71
CA LYS A 70 16.33 10.72 -9.85
C LYS A 70 15.83 10.48 -8.42
N ASN A 71 15.23 11.50 -7.81
CA ASN A 71 14.78 11.42 -6.42
C ASN A 71 13.59 10.48 -6.27
N GLN A 72 12.67 10.46 -7.24
CA GLN A 72 11.57 9.50 -7.26
C GLN A 72 12.06 8.05 -7.40
N PHE A 73 13.14 7.82 -8.12
CA PHE A 73 13.73 6.49 -8.21
C PHE A 73 14.34 6.03 -6.86
N GLU A 74 14.99 6.92 -6.13
CA GLU A 74 15.49 6.61 -4.78
C GLU A 74 14.34 6.34 -3.78
N ILE A 75 13.26 7.11 -3.87
CA ILE A 75 12.04 6.89 -3.06
C ILE A 75 11.43 5.51 -3.39
N LEU A 76 11.28 5.20 -4.68
CA LEU A 76 10.79 3.89 -5.15
C LEU A 76 11.65 2.73 -4.61
N LYS A 77 12.97 2.86 -4.70
CA LYS A 77 13.92 1.85 -4.17
C LYS A 77 13.71 1.60 -2.69
N GLU A 78 13.66 2.66 -1.90
CA GLU A 78 13.52 2.53 -0.45
C GLU A 78 12.15 1.97 -0.07
N GLN A 79 11.08 2.41 -0.73
CA GLN A 79 9.74 1.88 -0.49
C GLN A 79 9.66 0.39 -0.86
N THR A 80 10.24 -0.01 -1.99
CA THR A 80 10.33 -1.41 -2.41
C THR A 80 11.12 -2.25 -1.41
N ARG A 81 12.29 -1.78 -0.98
CA ARG A 81 13.12 -2.46 0.02
C ARG A 81 12.35 -2.72 1.33
N ARG A 82 11.50 -1.79 1.75
CA ARG A 82 10.67 -1.91 2.96
C ARG A 82 9.64 -3.01 2.86
N VAL A 83 9.07 -3.20 1.68
CA VAL A 83 8.13 -4.29 1.39
C VAL A 83 8.87 -5.62 1.27
N ASP A 84 9.93 -5.67 0.47
CA ASP A 84 10.70 -6.89 0.18
C ASP A 84 11.24 -7.57 1.43
N ARG A 85 11.79 -6.79 2.37
CA ARG A 85 12.34 -7.34 3.62
C ARG A 85 11.31 -8.07 4.49
N LEU A 86 10.02 -7.81 4.28
CA LEU A 86 8.91 -8.39 5.03
C LEU A 86 8.22 -9.52 4.26
N TYR A 87 8.42 -9.60 2.94
CA TYR A 87 7.61 -10.42 2.05
C TYR A 87 7.58 -11.90 2.44
N ASP A 88 8.71 -12.44 2.94
CA ASP A 88 8.80 -13.84 3.40
C ASP A 88 8.66 -14.00 4.93
N GLN A 89 8.31 -12.92 5.65
CA GLN A 89 8.32 -12.91 7.10
C GLN A 89 6.92 -12.87 7.73
N VAL A 90 5.94 -12.34 6.98
CA VAL A 90 4.58 -12.09 7.48
C VAL A 90 3.52 -12.55 6.48
N ASP A 91 2.26 -12.67 6.94
CA ASP A 91 1.13 -13.01 6.07
C ASP A 91 0.62 -11.78 5.30
N PHE A 92 0.68 -10.61 5.94
CA PHE A 92 0.22 -9.35 5.36
C PHE A 92 1.22 -8.23 5.53
N ILE A 93 1.42 -7.45 4.48
CA ILE A 93 2.14 -6.18 4.50
C ILE A 93 1.14 -5.09 4.16
N VAL A 94 0.89 -4.18 5.09
CA VAL A 94 -0.10 -3.11 4.92
C VAL A 94 0.63 -1.80 4.67
N THR A 95 0.32 -1.10 3.57
CA THR A 95 0.99 0.16 3.25
C THR A 95 0.01 1.25 2.85
N ASP A 96 0.27 2.46 3.31
CA ASP A 96 -0.38 3.70 2.90
C ASP A 96 0.38 4.42 1.77
N SER A 97 1.48 3.82 1.31
CA SER A 97 2.26 4.28 0.17
C SER A 97 2.49 3.14 -0.84
N PRO A 98 1.44 2.69 -1.52
CA PRO A 98 1.56 1.69 -2.58
C PRO A 98 2.59 2.08 -3.63
N ILE A 99 3.28 1.09 -4.18
CA ILE A 99 4.36 1.29 -5.18
C ILE A 99 3.89 2.13 -6.37
N LEU A 100 2.65 1.93 -6.85
CA LEU A 100 2.09 2.69 -7.97
C LEU A 100 1.95 4.19 -7.71
N LEU A 101 1.86 4.65 -6.45
CA LEU A 101 1.80 6.08 -6.16
C LEU A 101 3.06 6.84 -6.60
N ASN A 102 4.18 6.15 -6.84
CA ASN A 102 5.37 6.76 -7.43
C ASN A 102 5.12 7.33 -8.83
N GLU A 103 4.13 6.85 -9.57
CA GLU A 103 3.73 7.45 -10.85
C GLU A 103 3.09 8.83 -10.67
N ILE A 104 2.32 9.02 -9.60
CA ILE A 104 1.60 10.27 -9.30
C ILE A 104 2.57 11.40 -8.90
N TYR A 105 3.62 11.06 -8.15
CA TYR A 105 4.56 12.05 -7.61
C TYR A 105 5.78 12.30 -8.49
N ASN A 106 5.96 11.52 -9.56
CA ASN A 106 7.04 11.72 -10.52
C ASN A 106 6.63 12.76 -11.58
N LYS A 107 7.23 13.96 -11.51
CA LYS A 107 6.98 15.04 -12.48
C LYS A 107 7.63 14.78 -13.84
N GLU A 108 8.59 13.86 -13.92
CA GLU A 108 9.35 13.47 -15.10
C GLU A 108 9.03 12.03 -15.51
N LEU A 109 7.75 11.66 -15.42
CA LEU A 109 7.28 10.31 -15.66
C LEU A 109 7.52 9.86 -17.10
N THR A 110 8.30 8.80 -17.27
CA THR A 110 8.58 8.17 -18.57
C THR A 110 7.90 6.81 -18.70
N PRO A 111 7.68 6.30 -19.93
CA PRO A 111 7.17 4.93 -20.14
C PRO A 111 8.03 3.85 -19.48
N GLU A 112 9.36 4.03 -19.48
CA GLU A 112 10.31 3.11 -18.87
C GLU A 112 10.15 3.08 -17.34
N TYR A 113 9.95 4.24 -16.71
CA TYR A 113 9.70 4.33 -15.28
C TYR A 113 8.38 3.64 -14.91
N ARG A 114 7.31 3.88 -15.68
CA ARG A 114 6.03 3.18 -15.51
C ARG A 114 6.17 1.66 -15.61
N ASP A 115 6.95 1.19 -16.58
CA ASP A 115 7.19 -0.25 -16.77
C ASP A 115 7.91 -0.85 -15.54
N ILE A 116 8.90 -0.15 -14.98
CA ILE A 116 9.60 -0.57 -13.76
C ILE A 116 8.63 -0.65 -12.58
N VAL A 117 7.87 0.41 -12.33
CA VAL A 117 6.88 0.46 -11.24
C VAL A 117 5.84 -0.64 -11.39
N GLY A 118 5.31 -0.83 -12.61
CA GLY A 118 4.33 -1.86 -12.91
C GLY A 118 4.88 -3.28 -12.72
N LYS A 119 6.14 -3.54 -13.06
CA LYS A 119 6.80 -4.84 -12.83
C LYS A 119 6.98 -5.12 -11.34
N ILE A 120 7.40 -4.13 -10.56
CA ILE A 120 7.52 -4.27 -9.11
C ILE A 120 6.15 -4.56 -8.50
N GLN A 121 5.12 -3.78 -8.86
CA GLN A 121 3.76 -3.99 -8.37
C GLN A 121 3.26 -5.41 -8.66
N LYS A 122 3.47 -5.92 -9.88
CA LYS A 122 3.04 -7.26 -10.31
C LYS A 122 3.82 -8.41 -9.68
N SER A 123 4.98 -8.14 -9.09
CA SER A 123 5.78 -9.17 -8.41
C SER A 123 5.18 -9.58 -7.05
N TYR A 124 4.24 -8.81 -6.52
CA TYR A 124 3.55 -9.11 -5.27
C TYR A 124 2.13 -9.66 -5.50
N SER A 125 1.61 -10.41 -4.53
CA SER A 125 0.18 -10.66 -4.42
C SER A 125 -0.47 -9.43 -3.76
N ASN A 126 -1.34 -8.73 -4.49
CA ASN A 126 -1.85 -7.43 -4.10
C ASN A 126 -3.36 -7.48 -3.78
N PHE A 127 -3.73 -6.91 -2.65
CA PHE A 127 -5.10 -6.53 -2.32
C PHE A 127 -5.16 -5.00 -2.22
N SER A 128 -5.98 -4.37 -3.07
CA SER A 128 -6.02 -2.90 -3.17
C SER A 128 -7.36 -2.36 -2.73
N PHE A 129 -7.35 -1.30 -1.93
CA PHE A 129 -8.55 -0.57 -1.53
C PHE A 129 -8.35 0.93 -1.71
N PHE A 130 -9.45 1.65 -1.89
CA PHE A 130 -9.50 3.10 -1.90
C PHE A 130 -10.29 3.59 -0.70
N ILE A 131 -9.72 4.45 0.13
CA ILE A 131 -10.42 5.06 1.24
C ILE A 131 -11.13 6.33 0.77
N GLU A 132 -12.45 6.36 0.95
CA GLU A 132 -13.26 7.50 0.57
C GLU A 132 -13.16 8.59 1.63
N ARG A 133 -12.94 9.80 1.15
CA ARG A 133 -12.81 10.99 1.99
C ARG A 133 -14.15 11.33 2.65
N ASP A 134 -14.13 11.56 3.95
CA ASP A 134 -15.24 12.18 4.65
C ASP A 134 -15.15 13.71 4.52
N VAL A 135 -15.88 14.26 3.58
CA VAL A 135 -15.87 15.70 3.27
C VAL A 135 -16.44 16.52 4.41
N SER A 136 -17.31 15.93 5.26
CA SER A 136 -17.97 16.63 6.37
C SER A 136 -17.03 16.96 7.54
N ASN A 137 -15.91 16.23 7.65
CA ASN A 137 -14.91 16.35 8.72
C ASN A 137 -13.53 16.81 8.21
N PHE A 138 -13.50 17.50 7.08
CA PHE A 138 -12.24 17.99 6.54
C PHE A 138 -11.74 19.21 7.33
N GLU A 139 -10.68 19.02 8.11
CA GLU A 139 -9.99 20.10 8.81
C GLU A 139 -8.90 20.67 7.90
N GLU A 140 -9.01 21.97 7.57
CA GLU A 140 -7.99 22.67 6.75
C GLU A 140 -6.76 23.06 7.56
N GLU A 141 -6.90 23.22 8.87
CA GLU A 141 -5.83 23.69 9.75
C GLU A 141 -4.68 22.68 9.83
N GLY A 142 -3.46 23.13 9.50
CA GLY A 142 -2.24 22.30 9.54
C GLY A 142 -2.01 21.39 8.33
N ARG A 143 -2.77 21.53 7.23
CA ARG A 143 -2.60 20.72 6.01
C ARG A 143 -1.95 21.53 4.88
N ILE A 144 -1.08 20.87 4.11
CA ILE A 144 -0.37 21.47 2.95
C ILE A 144 -1.34 21.64 1.76
N HIS A 145 -2.39 20.79 1.66
CA HIS A 145 -3.34 20.79 0.56
C HIS A 145 -4.73 21.22 1.04
N ASN A 146 -5.38 22.08 0.28
CA ASN A 146 -6.80 22.41 0.49
C ASN A 146 -7.70 21.25 0.02
N LEU A 147 -9.00 21.34 0.33
CA LEU A 147 -9.97 20.28 -0.01
C LEU A 147 -10.05 20.04 -1.53
N ALA A 148 -10.01 21.10 -2.35
CA ALA A 148 -10.12 20.99 -3.80
C ALA A 148 -8.91 20.25 -4.39
N GLU A 149 -7.70 20.59 -3.96
CA GLU A 149 -6.46 19.90 -4.37
C GLU A 149 -6.46 18.43 -3.95
N SER A 150 -6.97 18.14 -2.76
CA SER A 150 -7.07 16.78 -2.24
C SER A 150 -8.07 15.93 -3.05
N ILE A 151 -9.21 16.51 -3.45
CA ILE A 151 -10.21 15.85 -4.31
C ILE A 151 -9.63 15.62 -5.71
N GLN A 152 -8.90 16.59 -6.26
CA GLN A 152 -8.22 16.43 -7.53
C GLN A 152 -7.22 15.27 -7.47
N LYS A 153 -6.46 15.18 -6.39
CA LYS A 153 -5.51 14.09 -6.18
C LYS A 153 -6.20 12.73 -6.06
N ASP A 154 -7.35 12.65 -5.40
CA ASP A 154 -8.18 11.44 -5.37
C ASP A 154 -8.54 10.98 -6.78
N GLN A 155 -8.91 11.91 -7.69
CA GLN A 155 -9.24 11.58 -9.07
C GLN A 155 -8.01 11.11 -9.86
N GLU A 156 -6.89 11.81 -9.74
CA GLU A 156 -5.63 11.40 -10.39
C GLU A 156 -5.22 9.97 -10.00
N ILE A 157 -5.39 9.60 -8.73
CA ILE A 157 -5.10 8.25 -8.24
C ILE A 157 -6.09 7.24 -8.84
N ARG A 158 -7.37 7.55 -8.92
CA ARG A 158 -8.37 6.66 -9.53
C ARG A 158 -8.08 6.43 -11.03
N ASP A 159 -7.71 7.47 -11.75
CA ASP A 159 -7.33 7.40 -13.16
C ASP A 159 -6.08 6.52 -13.34
N MET A 160 -5.06 6.71 -12.51
CA MET A 160 -3.87 5.86 -12.51
C MET A 160 -4.21 4.39 -12.24
N LEU A 161 -5.08 4.10 -11.27
CA LEU A 161 -5.51 2.72 -10.97
C LEU A 161 -6.24 2.09 -12.16
N LEU A 162 -7.09 2.85 -12.84
CA LEU A 162 -7.78 2.42 -14.06
C LEU A 162 -6.79 2.14 -15.20
N ASP A 163 -5.86 3.06 -15.45
CA ASP A 163 -4.84 2.93 -16.50
C ASP A 163 -3.93 1.71 -16.28
N ASN A 164 -3.64 1.38 -15.04
CA ASN A 164 -2.86 0.20 -14.66
C ASN A 164 -3.70 -1.09 -14.54
N GLY A 165 -5.01 -1.04 -14.76
CA GLY A 165 -5.90 -2.19 -14.67
C GLY A 165 -6.03 -2.76 -13.26
N ILE A 166 -5.83 -1.93 -12.23
CA ILE A 166 -5.89 -2.34 -10.83
C ILE A 166 -7.35 -2.46 -10.37
N LYS A 167 -7.71 -3.64 -9.90
CA LYS A 167 -9.00 -3.86 -9.23
C LYS A 167 -8.91 -3.42 -7.78
N TYR A 168 -9.85 -2.62 -7.35
CA TYR A 168 -9.97 -2.17 -5.97
C TYR A 168 -11.43 -2.00 -5.57
N LYS A 169 -11.69 -2.02 -4.27
CA LYS A 169 -12.99 -1.68 -3.69
C LYS A 169 -12.84 -0.37 -2.91
N THR A 170 -13.89 0.44 -2.92
CA THR A 170 -13.92 1.69 -2.16
C THR A 170 -14.58 1.44 -0.81
N TYR A 171 -13.95 1.94 0.25
CA TYR A 171 -14.45 1.88 1.62
C TYR A 171 -14.39 3.27 2.26
N ASN A 172 -15.21 3.51 3.26
CA ASN A 172 -15.05 4.66 4.15
C ASN A 172 -14.35 4.22 5.45
N HIS A 173 -13.93 5.19 6.26
CA HIS A 173 -13.20 4.92 7.51
C HIS A 173 -14.03 4.15 8.57
N LYS A 174 -15.35 4.02 8.40
CA LYS A 174 -16.23 3.24 9.28
C LYS A 174 -16.24 1.75 8.92
N ASN A 175 -15.75 1.38 7.74
CA ASN A 175 -15.78 0.03 7.19
C ASN A 175 -14.45 -0.72 7.30
N ILE A 176 -13.58 -0.39 8.24
CA ILE A 176 -12.25 -1.02 8.38
C ILE A 176 -12.35 -2.53 8.57
N ASN A 177 -13.32 -3.01 9.37
CA ASN A 177 -13.53 -4.45 9.56
C ASN A 177 -13.92 -5.17 8.27
N GLU A 178 -14.63 -4.50 7.35
CA GLU A 178 -14.96 -5.05 6.05
C GLU A 178 -13.71 -5.21 5.18
N ILE A 179 -12.80 -4.23 5.18
CA ILE A 179 -11.50 -4.33 4.50
C ILE A 179 -10.71 -5.52 5.03
N VAL A 180 -10.64 -5.68 6.34
CA VAL A 180 -9.92 -6.78 7.00
C VAL A 180 -10.48 -8.13 6.57
N ASN A 181 -11.79 -8.30 6.61
CA ASN A 181 -12.44 -9.54 6.20
C ASN A 181 -12.21 -9.85 4.71
N ASP A 182 -12.34 -8.85 3.84
CA ASP A 182 -12.12 -9.02 2.41
C ASP A 182 -10.65 -9.37 2.11
N ALA A 183 -9.69 -8.77 2.82
CA ALA A 183 -8.27 -9.07 2.67
C ALA A 183 -7.93 -10.49 3.16
N ILE A 184 -8.51 -10.95 4.27
CA ILE A 184 -8.34 -12.32 4.76
C ILE A 184 -8.92 -13.32 3.75
N ASN A 185 -10.12 -13.07 3.25
CA ASN A 185 -10.74 -13.93 2.23
C ASN A 185 -9.90 -14.01 0.95
N TYR A 186 -9.31 -12.88 0.53
CA TYR A 186 -8.40 -12.84 -0.60
C TYR A 186 -7.14 -13.69 -0.34
N TYR A 187 -6.50 -13.52 0.81
CA TYR A 187 -5.30 -14.27 1.20
C TYR A 187 -5.54 -15.78 1.23
N GLU A 188 -6.61 -16.22 1.90
CA GLU A 188 -6.94 -17.64 2.00
C GLU A 188 -7.29 -18.24 0.63
N SER A 189 -8.07 -17.54 -0.19
CA SER A 189 -8.43 -18.00 -1.53
C SER A 189 -7.22 -18.08 -2.46
N TYR A 190 -6.32 -17.10 -2.39
CA TYR A 190 -5.09 -17.06 -3.19
C TYR A 190 -4.16 -18.22 -2.86
N ASN A 191 -3.95 -18.50 -1.59
CA ASN A 191 -3.08 -19.58 -1.15
C ASN A 191 -3.68 -20.95 -1.45
N LEU A 192 -5.00 -21.17 -1.28
CA LEU A 192 -5.68 -22.41 -1.67
C LEU A 192 -5.56 -22.71 -3.18
N MET A 193 -5.56 -21.68 -4.03
CA MET A 193 -5.40 -21.88 -5.47
C MET A 193 -3.95 -22.25 -5.85
N ASN A 194 -2.97 -21.76 -5.11
CA ASN A 194 -1.56 -22.07 -5.35
C ASN A 194 -1.21 -23.48 -4.88
N ASP A 195 -1.75 -23.93 -3.75
CA ASP A 195 -1.55 -25.30 -3.24
C ASP A 195 -2.03 -26.35 -4.25
N ARG A 196 -3.19 -26.11 -4.90
CA ARG A 196 -3.76 -27.00 -5.93
C ARG A 196 -2.96 -27.05 -7.24
N LYS A 197 -2.10 -26.08 -7.51
CA LYS A 197 -1.23 -26.06 -8.71
C LYS A 197 0.10 -26.77 -8.47
N SER A 198 0.43 -27.04 -7.22
CA SER A 198 1.66 -27.69 -6.78
C SER A 198 1.52 -29.21 -6.65
N GLU A 199 0.28 -29.72 -6.71
CA GLU A 199 -0.10 -31.13 -6.81
C GLU A 199 -0.25 -31.56 -8.29
#